data_e89b389b59e5cb6ffca1ae0693ce618c
#
_entry.id   e89b389b59e5cb6ffca1ae0693ce618c
#
_cell.length_a   1.000
_cell.length_b   1.000
_cell.length_c   1.000
_cell.angle_alpha   90.00
_cell.angle_beta   90.00
_cell.angle_gamma   90.00
#
_symmetry.space_group_name_H-M   'P 1'
#
loop_
_entity.id
_entity.type
_entity.pdbx_description
1 polymer ?
#
loop_
_entity_poly.entity_id
_entity_poly.type
_entity_poly.pdbx_seq_one_letter_code
_entity_poly.pdbx_strand_id
1 'polypeptide(L)'
;IDGMAMDTDGNLYTTAGTEKTSGIYVFSPDGGHLARIPLPGAPTNCAFGKNEDNKTLYITAAIKGREKNTMGAFGLYRIRLGVTGRHAPTE
;
A
#
# COMPACT_ATOMS: atom_id res chain seq x y z
N ILE A 1 -6.18 -6.76 -7.56
CA ILE A 1 -5.60 -6.52 -6.22
C ILE A 1 -4.53 -7.57 -5.95
N ASP A 2 -3.30 -7.12 -5.76
CA ASP A 2 -2.19 -8.02 -5.49
C ASP A 2 -1.89 -8.18 -4.01
N GLY A 3 -2.06 -7.12 -3.23
CA GLY A 3 -1.76 -7.17 -1.81
C GLY A 3 -2.67 -6.31 -0.99
N MET A 4 -2.74 -6.60 0.31
CA MET A 4 -3.59 -5.91 1.25
C MET A 4 -2.94 -5.83 2.63
N ALA A 5 -3.30 -4.78 3.37
CA ALA A 5 -2.90 -4.63 4.77
C ALA A 5 -4.07 -4.02 5.53
N MET A 6 -4.06 -4.15 6.84
CA MET A 6 -5.14 -3.65 7.70
C MET A 6 -4.55 -2.84 8.85
N ASP A 7 -5.23 -1.79 9.24
CA ASP A 7 -4.84 -1.05 10.43
C ASP A 7 -5.63 -1.52 11.66
N THR A 8 -5.32 -0.95 12.81
CA THR A 8 -5.95 -1.37 14.07
C THR A 8 -7.41 -0.94 14.18
N ASP A 9 -7.84 -0.01 13.33
CA ASP A 9 -9.25 0.38 13.27
C ASP A 9 -10.06 -0.52 12.33
N GLY A 10 -9.40 -1.48 11.67
CA GLY A 10 -10.05 -2.42 10.76
C GLY A 10 -10.16 -1.91 9.34
N ASN A 11 -9.52 -0.79 9.02
CA ASN A 11 -9.51 -0.28 7.66
C ASN A 11 -8.59 -1.11 6.79
N LEU A 12 -9.02 -1.37 5.57
CA LEU A 12 -8.30 -2.22 4.63
C LEU A 12 -7.59 -1.36 3.60
N TYR A 13 -6.30 -1.61 3.43
CA TYR A 13 -5.44 -0.93 2.46
C TYR A 13 -5.16 -1.91 1.33
N THR A 14 -5.62 -1.59 0.13
CA THR A 14 -5.51 -2.50 -1.01
C THR A 14 -4.71 -1.87 -2.14
N THR A 15 -3.89 -2.68 -2.79
CA THR A 15 -3.18 -2.24 -3.99
C THR A 15 -4.14 -2.33 -5.18
N ALA A 16 -4.29 -1.25 -5.92
CA ALA A 16 -5.23 -1.25 -7.04
C ALA A 16 -4.87 -0.19 -8.07
N GLY A 17 -5.59 -0.24 -9.19
CA GLY A 17 -5.46 0.76 -10.23
C GLY A 17 -4.31 0.52 -11.17
N THR A 18 -4.34 1.25 -12.28
CA THR A 18 -3.28 1.22 -13.28
C THR A 18 -3.02 2.64 -13.76
N GLU A 19 -1.79 2.94 -14.07
CA GLU A 19 -1.39 4.26 -14.56
C GLU A 19 -1.90 5.39 -13.67
N LYS A 20 -2.78 6.25 -14.17
CA LYS A 20 -3.26 7.41 -13.43
C LYS A 20 -4.10 7.06 -12.21
N THR A 21 -4.66 5.86 -12.18
CA THR A 21 -5.48 5.41 -11.06
C THR A 21 -4.71 4.55 -10.06
N SER A 22 -3.41 4.36 -10.29
CA SER A 22 -2.57 3.55 -9.41
C SER A 22 -2.51 4.14 -8.01
N GLY A 23 -2.66 3.28 -7.02
CA GLY A 23 -2.56 3.74 -5.64
C GLY A 23 -2.95 2.68 -4.64
N ILE A 24 -2.93 3.11 -3.40
CA ILE A 24 -3.46 2.32 -2.29
C ILE A 24 -4.86 2.84 -2.01
N TYR A 25 -5.85 1.98 -2.10
CA TYR A 25 -7.24 2.31 -1.84
C TYR A 25 -7.61 1.85 -0.44
N VAL A 26 -8.14 2.75 0.35
CA VAL A 26 -8.44 2.48 1.75
C VAL A 26 -9.94 2.37 1.94
N PHE A 27 -10.37 1.26 2.53
CA PHE A 27 -11.77 0.97 2.78
C PHE A 27 -12.01 0.79 4.27
N SER A 28 -13.16 1.29 4.74
CA SER A 28 -13.59 1.07 6.12
C SER A 28 -14.06 -0.37 6.32
N PRO A 29 -14.21 -0.82 7.59
CA PRO A 29 -14.69 -2.19 7.85
C PRO A 29 -16.03 -2.53 7.22
N ASP A 30 -16.87 -1.54 6.98
CA ASP A 30 -18.18 -1.75 6.37
C ASP A 30 -18.14 -1.67 4.83
N GLY A 31 -16.97 -1.51 4.24
CA GLY A 31 -16.79 -1.48 2.80
C GLY A 31 -16.82 -0.09 2.18
N GLY A 32 -16.97 0.96 2.97
CA GLY A 32 -16.96 2.33 2.46
C GLY A 32 -15.57 2.75 2.01
N HIS A 33 -15.48 3.43 0.87
CA HIS A 33 -14.19 3.92 0.36
C HIS A 33 -13.82 5.21 1.11
N LEU A 34 -12.70 5.18 1.82
CA LEU A 34 -12.25 6.30 2.63
C LEU A 34 -11.27 7.21 1.91
N ALA A 35 -10.30 6.64 1.20
CA ALA A 35 -9.22 7.43 0.63
C ALA A 35 -8.47 6.65 -0.44
N ARG A 36 -7.70 7.37 -1.23
CA ARG A 36 -6.73 6.78 -2.15
C ARG A 36 -5.39 7.48 -1.94
N ILE A 37 -4.35 6.68 -1.78
CA ILE A 37 -2.98 7.18 -1.71
C ILE A 37 -2.40 7.00 -3.11
N PRO A 38 -2.26 8.07 -3.89
CA PRO A 38 -1.79 7.95 -5.28
C PRO A 38 -0.31 7.55 -5.32
N LEU A 39 0.03 6.75 -6.32
CA LEU A 39 1.39 6.28 -6.55
C LEU A 39 1.81 6.55 -7.98
N PRO A 40 3.11 6.73 -8.23
CA PRO A 40 3.59 6.96 -9.60
C PRO A 40 3.57 5.72 -10.46
N GLY A 41 3.40 4.54 -9.89
CA GLY A 41 3.33 3.29 -10.64
C GLY A 41 2.39 2.31 -9.98
N ALA A 42 2.09 1.22 -10.69
CA ALA A 42 1.14 0.22 -10.21
C ALA A 42 1.70 -0.51 -9.00
N PRO A 43 1.00 -0.48 -7.86
CA PRO A 43 1.47 -1.17 -6.67
C PRO A 43 1.26 -2.67 -6.77
N THR A 44 2.16 -3.43 -6.17
CA THR A 44 2.08 -4.89 -6.15
C THR A 44 1.80 -5.44 -4.76
N ASN A 45 2.27 -4.77 -3.72
CA ASN A 45 2.00 -5.20 -2.36
C ASN A 45 2.18 -4.05 -1.39
N CYS A 46 1.64 -4.21 -0.18
CA CYS A 46 1.84 -3.25 0.89
C CYS A 46 1.81 -3.96 2.23
N ALA A 47 2.51 -3.38 3.19
CA ALA A 47 2.54 -3.92 4.55
C ALA A 47 2.94 -2.81 5.52
N PHE A 48 2.37 -2.86 6.72
CA PHE A 48 2.80 -1.96 7.78
C PHE A 48 4.10 -2.46 8.41
N GLY A 49 4.93 -1.53 8.83
CA GLY A 49 6.08 -1.84 9.65
C GLY A 49 5.65 -2.35 11.03
N LYS A 50 6.61 -2.78 11.83
CA LYS A 50 6.35 -3.34 13.15
C LYS A 50 7.00 -2.48 14.24
N ASN A 51 6.53 -2.67 15.46
CA ASN A 51 7.08 -2.01 16.64
C ASN A 51 7.06 -0.48 16.51
N GLU A 52 8.18 0.17 16.57
CA GLU A 52 8.26 1.63 16.48
C GLU A 52 7.87 2.16 15.12
N ASP A 53 7.82 1.30 14.12
CA ASP A 53 7.52 1.66 12.73
C ASP A 53 6.11 1.25 12.32
N ASN A 54 5.26 0.95 13.26
CA ASN A 54 3.94 0.37 13.00
C ASN A 54 2.91 1.33 12.40
N LYS A 55 3.27 2.60 12.22
CA LYS A 55 2.42 3.58 11.54
C LYS A 55 2.89 3.87 10.12
N THR A 56 3.92 3.18 9.67
CA THR A 56 4.45 3.37 8.33
C THR A 56 3.96 2.25 7.43
N LEU A 57 3.32 2.62 6.33
CA LEU A 57 2.91 1.67 5.29
C LEU A 57 3.99 1.62 4.23
N TYR A 58 4.53 0.44 3.99
CA TYR A 58 5.52 0.18 2.95
C TYR A 58 4.83 -0.40 1.73
N ILE A 59 5.20 0.07 0.56
CA ILE A 59 4.53 -0.27 -0.68
C ILE A 59 5.57 -0.59 -1.73
N THR A 60 5.41 -1.75 -2.38
CA THR A 60 6.20 -2.06 -3.57
C THR A 60 5.36 -1.72 -4.79
N ALA A 61 5.98 -1.06 -5.76
CA ALA A 61 5.27 -0.62 -6.95
C ALA A 61 6.21 -0.53 -8.14
N ALA A 62 5.65 -0.65 -9.33
CA ALA A 62 6.40 -0.44 -10.56
C ALA A 62 6.90 0.99 -10.63
N ILE A 63 8.10 1.19 -11.16
CA ILE A 63 8.65 2.51 -11.36
C ILE A 63 8.24 3.00 -12.75
N LYS A 64 7.36 3.98 -12.77
CA LYS A 64 6.89 4.55 -14.02
C LYS A 64 7.96 5.49 -14.61
N GLY A 65 8.04 5.53 -15.92
CA GLY A 65 8.95 6.45 -16.60
C GLY A 65 10.36 5.95 -16.76
N ARG A 66 10.66 4.74 -16.33
CA ARG A 66 11.95 4.13 -16.60
C ARG A 66 12.04 3.71 -18.05
N GLU A 67 13.26 3.46 -18.51
CA GLU A 67 13.47 3.05 -19.89
C GLU A 67 12.66 1.81 -20.23
N LYS A 68 12.17 1.77 -21.46
CA LYS A 68 11.30 0.69 -21.92
C LYS A 68 11.92 -0.68 -21.79
N ASN A 69 13.25 -0.74 -21.90
CA ASN A 69 13.96 -2.01 -21.84
C ASN A 69 14.27 -2.47 -20.42
N THR A 70 13.92 -1.69 -19.42
CA THR A 70 14.20 -2.04 -18.05
C THR A 70 13.07 -2.91 -17.52
N MET A 71 13.25 -4.20 -17.62
CA MET A 71 12.26 -5.15 -17.09
C MET A 71 12.34 -5.20 -15.58
N GLY A 72 11.15 -5.23 -14.94
CA GLY A 72 11.07 -5.39 -13.51
C GLY A 72 11.63 -4.23 -12.71
N ALA A 73 11.54 -3.02 -13.25
CA ALA A 73 11.94 -1.84 -12.49
C ALA A 73 10.87 -1.54 -11.45
N PHE A 74 11.20 -1.77 -10.18
CA PHE A 74 10.29 -1.57 -9.07
C PHE A 74 10.92 -0.66 -8.03
N GLY A 75 10.06 0.06 -7.31
CA GLY A 75 10.47 0.90 -6.21
C GLY A 75 9.82 0.47 -4.91
N LEU A 76 10.48 0.82 -3.82
CA LEU A 76 9.93 0.67 -2.48
C LEU A 76 9.55 2.06 -1.99
N TYR A 77 8.30 2.24 -1.68
CA TYR A 77 7.76 3.50 -1.18
C TYR A 77 7.30 3.32 0.25
N ARG A 78 7.24 4.41 0.99
CA ARG A 78 6.69 4.39 2.34
C ARG A 78 5.91 5.67 2.60
N ILE A 79 4.90 5.53 3.44
CA ILE A 79 4.12 6.67 3.92
C ILE A 79 3.81 6.45 5.39
N ARG A 80 4.00 7.49 6.20
CA ARG A 80 3.64 7.43 7.60
C ARG A 80 2.21 7.89 7.76
N LEU A 81 1.40 7.06 8.41
CA LEU A 81 -0.01 7.32 8.62
C LEU A 81 -0.28 7.68 10.08
N GLY A 82 -1.50 8.15 10.34
CA GLY A 82 -1.91 8.48 11.70
C GLY A 82 -2.40 7.29 12.50
N VAL A 83 -2.40 6.10 11.91
CA VAL A 83 -2.94 4.89 12.54
C VAL A 83 -1.88 3.80 12.56
N THR A 84 -2.07 2.84 13.45
CA THR A 84 -1.16 1.71 13.63
C THR A 84 -1.61 0.54 12.75
N GLY A 85 -0.66 -0.09 12.09
CA GLY A 85 -0.92 -1.30 11.31
C GLY A 85 -1.24 -2.47 12.23
N ARG A 86 -2.08 -3.38 11.74
CA ARG A 86 -2.45 -4.59 12.44
C ARG A 86 -1.74 -5.76 11.79
N HIS A 87 -1.13 -6.59 12.62
CA HIS A 87 -0.44 -7.79 12.16
C HIS A 87 -1.13 -9.01 12.73
N ALA A 88 -1.01 -10.13 12.01
CA ALA A 88 -1.46 -11.39 12.53
C ALA A 88 -0.69 -11.71 13.81
N PRO A 89 -1.34 -12.34 14.79
CA PRO A 89 -0.64 -12.75 16.01
C PRO A 89 0.54 -13.66 15.66
N THR A 90 1.66 -13.44 16.36
CA THR A 90 2.82 -14.32 16.21
C THR A 90 2.81 -15.33 17.35
N GLU A 91 3.13 -16.55 16.99
CA GLU A 91 3.18 -17.64 17.95
C GLU A 91 4.46 -17.64 18.74
#